data_4325ee788c0568de55341bef5eb5c60a
#
_entry.id   4325ee788c0568de55341bef5eb5c60a
#
_cell.length_a   1.000
_cell.length_b   1.000
_cell.length_c   1.000
_cell.angle_alpha   90.00
_cell.angle_beta   90.00
_cell.angle_gamma   90.00
#
_symmetry.space_group_name_H-M   'P 1'
#
loop_
_entity.id
_entity.type
_entity.pdbx_description
1 polymer ?
#
loop_
_entity_poly.entity_id
_entity_poly.type
_entity_poly.pdbx_seq_one_letter_code
_entity_poly.pdbx_strand_id
1 'polypeptide(L)'
;VVLGALIGTPACLRGQPSDNQLGDLLKPKAGAPAAAGMPTADQAMGAYQTVERWVRAWAEPQAAECSASGVRVGIYQRGLLIGWGAARAEAAGERGALGEAAAGAMAMAAGALVPKADALAAEQLRAVAGDLMVSLELAGPMTPLAEMELGNPDGVIRPGLDGLAVRVGGEWAVAYPSEILAGGAAAGVRLPAMAARLLGDASLGIGLPVDLAREHGAAFYRFETLQVAGAGLGGSAVFVQRGGSVVEASGVTTASLAGFAEEMLGHFESGMLEGGGRLGLRGPLDAARGVAEPPVGTPMQQSLAALALVRLAETPGVSEGARSRAGGLARRIMQDLAVVEPIERAVGDDGVAAAVAWVVLARLGAEGDPELGGLYATCEEMLSRHAAAEREEVLPTVSNAVLVWAMAERAAVTGWDGAVAERDLRAISGGAQPGEVVGLMPWLGWAELRLSGEASGRAALRALRERVWEHQLSGLDTGLAERDMAGGVVFTRGFASLPTWSTARPVALCATMLGDPRLTTDAEAPGEVVRLVGAFRFLRQLSAREVECAFYPRADLARGGVRAAVWDPRMPPEATAMTMLAVCEFLASLEALEARSEPAGTPVSR
;
A
#
# COMPACT_ATOMS: atom_id res chain seq x y z
N VAL A 1 -6.74 35.21 -19.26
CA VAL A 1 -6.73 36.62 -18.79
C VAL A 1 -7.58 36.67 -17.53
N VAL A 2 -6.96 36.84 -16.43
CA VAL A 2 -7.27 37.30 -15.08
C VAL A 2 -6.50 36.45 -14.06
N LEU A 3 -5.27 36.85 -13.80
CA LEU A 3 -4.56 36.60 -12.54
C LEU A 3 -3.55 37.73 -12.36
N GLY A 4 -3.99 38.78 -11.79
CA GLY A 4 -3.17 39.89 -11.35
C GLY A 4 -3.89 40.65 -10.24
N ALA A 5 -3.17 40.94 -9.19
CA ALA A 5 -3.53 41.76 -8.04
C ALA A 5 -4.24 41.06 -6.89
N LEU A 6 -3.40 40.72 -5.89
CA LEU A 6 -3.63 41.01 -4.47
C LEU A 6 -2.31 40.75 -3.70
N ILE A 7 -1.36 41.69 -3.87
CA ILE A 7 -0.29 41.88 -2.89
C ILE A 7 -0.75 43.00 -1.98
N GLY A 8 -1.39 42.64 -0.88
CA GLY A 8 -1.70 43.54 0.22
C GLY A 8 -0.51 43.57 1.20
N THR A 9 0.01 44.75 1.42
CA THR A 9 1.02 45.12 2.42
C THR A 9 0.66 44.64 3.82
N PRO A 10 1.61 44.13 4.62
CA PRO A 10 1.33 43.70 5.98
C PRO A 10 1.16 44.92 6.90
N ALA A 11 -0.01 45.04 7.50
CA ALA A 11 -0.27 45.93 8.60
C ALA A 11 0.46 45.46 9.87
N CYS A 12 1.09 46.41 10.54
CA CYS A 12 1.86 46.28 11.77
C CYS A 12 1.23 45.38 12.84
N LEU A 13 1.89 44.28 13.15
CA LEU A 13 1.73 43.53 14.40
C LEU A 13 2.51 44.29 15.50
N ARG A 14 1.79 45.04 16.33
CA ARG A 14 2.29 45.47 17.65
C ARG A 14 1.97 44.36 18.64
N GLY A 15 3.02 43.84 19.31
CA GLY A 15 2.89 42.98 20.49
C GLY A 15 3.44 41.56 20.30
N GLN A 16 4.71 41.43 19.87
CA GLN A 16 5.45 40.20 20.13
C GLN A 16 5.91 40.18 21.58
N PRO A 17 5.66 39.12 22.37
CA PRO A 17 6.30 38.94 23.67
C PRO A 17 7.81 38.89 23.46
N SER A 18 8.58 39.53 24.37
CA SER A 18 10.03 39.51 24.32
C SER A 18 10.55 38.07 24.40
N ASP A 19 11.67 37.80 23.72
CA ASP A 19 12.34 36.48 23.69
C ASP A 19 12.61 35.88 25.08
N ASN A 20 12.70 36.71 26.11
CA ASN A 20 12.87 36.30 27.51
C ASN A 20 11.60 35.65 28.11
N GLN A 21 10.40 36.02 27.67
CA GLN A 21 9.14 35.39 28.17
C GLN A 21 8.88 34.01 27.57
N LEU A 22 9.28 33.81 26.31
CA LEU A 22 9.22 32.46 25.69
C LEU A 22 10.24 31.50 26.33
N GLY A 23 11.43 31.99 26.67
CA GLY A 23 12.48 31.19 27.32
C GLY A 23 12.09 30.68 28.72
N ASP A 24 11.29 31.43 29.46
CA ASP A 24 10.84 31.01 30.80
C ASP A 24 9.67 30.05 30.79
N LEU A 25 8.83 30.09 29.75
CA LEU A 25 7.76 29.12 29.52
C LEU A 25 8.28 27.76 29.06
N LEU A 26 9.45 27.72 28.44
CA LEU A 26 10.09 26.49 27.91
C LEU A 26 11.09 25.86 28.92
N LYS A 27 11.36 26.48 30.08
CA LYS A 27 12.18 25.84 31.09
C LYS A 27 11.45 24.69 31.74
N PRO A 28 12.00 23.45 31.69
CA PRO A 28 11.40 22.33 32.44
C PRO A 28 11.38 22.69 33.93
N LYS A 29 10.24 22.47 34.58
CA LYS A 29 10.14 22.61 36.02
C LYS A 29 11.22 21.74 36.68
N ALA A 30 12.02 22.33 37.55
CA ALA A 30 13.04 21.61 38.32
C ALA A 30 12.37 20.46 39.08
N GLY A 31 12.78 19.22 38.77
CA GLY A 31 12.17 17.98 39.32
C GLY A 31 11.40 17.12 38.34
N ALA A 32 11.19 17.55 37.08
CA ALA A 32 10.71 16.63 36.05
C ALA A 32 11.82 15.59 35.75
N PRO A 33 11.53 14.28 35.74
CA PRO A 33 12.51 13.30 35.27
C PRO A 33 12.97 13.70 33.87
N ALA A 34 14.27 13.55 33.59
CA ALA A 34 14.84 13.86 32.29
C ALA A 34 13.96 13.21 31.22
N ALA A 35 13.46 14.00 30.27
CA ALA A 35 12.61 13.53 29.22
C ALA A 35 13.30 12.31 28.57
N ALA A 36 12.68 11.14 28.65
CA ALA A 36 13.22 9.92 28.06
C ALA A 36 13.45 10.20 26.57
N GLY A 37 14.69 10.04 26.10
CA GLY A 37 15.00 10.19 24.68
C GLY A 37 14.39 9.06 23.85
N MET A 38 14.53 9.14 22.54
CA MET A 38 14.22 8.00 21.68
C MET A 38 15.21 6.86 22.02
N PRO A 39 14.74 5.61 22.28
CA PRO A 39 15.63 4.48 22.50
C PRO A 39 16.55 4.24 21.31
N THR A 40 17.77 3.78 21.55
CA THR A 40 18.65 3.34 20.46
C THR A 40 18.18 2.00 19.89
N ALA A 41 18.66 1.65 18.68
CA ALA A 41 18.36 0.35 18.07
C ALA A 41 18.78 -0.83 18.96
N ASP A 42 19.96 -0.73 19.60
CA ASP A 42 20.48 -1.79 20.49
C ASP A 42 19.62 -1.93 21.77
N GLN A 43 19.17 -0.81 22.33
CA GLN A 43 18.26 -0.81 23.48
C GLN A 43 16.91 -1.44 23.10
N ALA A 44 16.37 -1.12 21.92
CA ALA A 44 15.12 -1.68 21.44
C ALA A 44 15.24 -3.20 21.20
N MET A 45 16.34 -3.64 20.60
CA MET A 45 16.61 -5.06 20.39
C MET A 45 16.79 -5.82 21.71
N GLY A 46 17.52 -5.26 22.67
CA GLY A 46 17.69 -5.83 24.01
C GLY A 46 16.39 -5.96 24.79
N ALA A 47 15.54 -4.92 24.70
CA ALA A 47 14.20 -4.93 25.29
C ALA A 47 13.32 -6.02 24.64
N TYR A 48 13.32 -6.12 23.31
CA TYR A 48 12.59 -7.16 22.59
C TYR A 48 13.02 -8.57 23.02
N GLN A 49 14.31 -8.85 23.03
CA GLN A 49 14.87 -10.16 23.45
C GLN A 49 14.48 -10.50 24.89
N THR A 50 14.36 -9.50 25.73
CA THR A 50 13.94 -9.68 27.13
C THR A 50 12.47 -10.09 27.20
N VAL A 51 11.58 -9.39 26.49
CA VAL A 51 10.14 -9.73 26.42
C VAL A 51 9.95 -11.09 25.75
N GLU A 52 10.64 -11.37 24.64
CA GLU A 52 10.56 -12.66 23.96
C GLU A 52 10.94 -13.82 24.89
N ARG A 53 12.00 -13.66 25.69
CA ARG A 53 12.43 -14.65 26.68
C ARG A 53 11.34 -14.92 27.72
N TRP A 54 10.71 -13.87 28.25
CA TRP A 54 9.59 -14.04 29.20
C TRP A 54 8.40 -14.79 28.57
N VAL A 55 8.01 -14.42 27.36
CA VAL A 55 6.90 -15.08 26.66
C VAL A 55 7.25 -16.55 26.34
N ARG A 56 8.44 -16.84 25.81
CA ARG A 56 8.84 -18.21 25.47
C ARG A 56 8.96 -19.12 26.68
N ALA A 57 9.45 -18.60 27.81
CA ALA A 57 9.53 -19.36 29.05
C ALA A 57 8.21 -19.36 29.82
N TRP A 58 7.24 -18.54 29.39
CA TRP A 58 6.04 -18.18 30.14
C TRP A 58 6.36 -17.82 31.60
N ALA A 59 7.40 -16.99 31.75
CA ALA A 59 7.92 -16.56 33.04
C ALA A 59 7.33 -15.18 33.42
N GLU A 60 7.16 -14.95 34.71
CA GLU A 60 6.70 -13.66 35.21
C GLU A 60 7.70 -12.55 34.83
N PRO A 61 7.24 -11.46 34.15
CA PRO A 61 8.11 -10.33 33.80
C PRO A 61 8.69 -9.67 35.04
N GLN A 62 10.00 -9.42 35.00
CA GLN A 62 10.76 -8.79 36.05
C GLN A 62 11.02 -7.32 35.72
N ALA A 63 11.56 -6.58 36.68
CA ALA A 63 12.05 -5.24 36.43
C ALA A 63 13.14 -5.24 35.34
N ALA A 64 12.93 -4.40 34.32
CA ALA A 64 13.90 -4.21 33.26
C ALA A 64 13.94 -2.73 32.86
N GLU A 65 15.16 -2.21 32.73
CA GLU A 65 15.38 -0.83 32.32
C GLU A 65 15.04 -0.65 30.83
N CYS A 66 14.27 0.40 30.53
CA CYS A 66 13.96 0.83 29.20
C CYS A 66 13.88 2.35 29.15
N SER A 67 14.65 2.99 28.29
CA SER A 67 14.70 4.45 28.17
C SER A 67 13.51 5.07 27.42
N ALA A 68 12.53 4.26 27.03
CA ALA A 68 11.32 4.72 26.34
C ALA A 68 10.37 5.50 27.29
N SER A 69 9.64 6.48 26.77
CA SER A 69 8.59 7.19 27.50
C SER A 69 7.34 6.33 27.71
N GLY A 70 7.18 5.29 26.89
CA GLY A 70 6.12 4.31 26.98
C GLY A 70 6.48 3.04 26.20
N VAL A 71 5.85 1.95 26.57
CA VAL A 71 6.08 0.63 25.97
C VAL A 71 4.73 -0.01 25.65
N ARG A 72 4.63 -0.64 24.50
CA ARG A 72 3.53 -1.55 24.16
C ARG A 72 4.10 -2.89 23.71
N VAL A 73 3.54 -3.97 24.28
CA VAL A 73 3.83 -5.35 23.90
C VAL A 73 2.58 -5.94 23.27
N GLY A 74 2.73 -6.59 22.12
CA GLY A 74 1.69 -7.40 21.48
C GLY A 74 2.13 -8.86 21.40
N ILE A 75 1.20 -9.78 21.67
CA ILE A 75 1.40 -11.24 21.53
C ILE A 75 0.40 -11.73 20.50
N TYR A 76 0.91 -12.37 19.46
CA TYR A 76 0.12 -12.87 18.34
C TYR A 76 0.21 -14.38 18.25
N GLN A 77 -0.90 -15.00 17.88
CA GLN A 77 -0.96 -16.41 17.49
C GLN A 77 -1.57 -16.51 16.10
N ARG A 78 -0.80 -16.98 15.14
CA ARG A 78 -1.24 -17.10 13.73
C ARG A 78 -1.85 -15.80 13.19
N GLY A 79 -1.20 -14.67 13.45
CA GLY A 79 -1.62 -13.34 13.01
C GLY A 79 -2.77 -12.70 13.82
N LEU A 80 -3.38 -13.43 14.74
CA LEU A 80 -4.38 -12.87 15.66
C LEU A 80 -3.69 -12.27 16.88
N LEU A 81 -3.98 -11.03 17.22
CA LEU A 81 -3.56 -10.39 18.46
C LEU A 81 -4.35 -11.00 19.63
N ILE A 82 -3.72 -11.89 20.40
CA ILE A 82 -4.35 -12.59 21.53
C ILE A 82 -4.07 -11.95 22.89
N GLY A 83 -3.07 -11.07 22.95
CA GLY A 83 -2.74 -10.32 24.16
C GLY A 83 -1.97 -9.06 23.84
N TRP A 84 -2.26 -8.02 24.59
CA TRP A 84 -1.52 -6.78 24.53
C TRP A 84 -1.44 -6.12 25.90
N GLY A 85 -0.39 -5.35 26.12
CA GLY A 85 -0.23 -4.50 27.30
C GLY A 85 0.56 -3.27 26.94
N ALA A 86 0.25 -2.16 27.61
CA ALA A 86 0.96 -0.91 27.44
C ALA A 86 1.17 -0.24 28.79
N ALA A 87 2.34 0.40 28.96
CA ALA A 87 2.68 1.15 30.17
C ALA A 87 3.47 2.40 29.81
N ARG A 88 3.26 3.46 30.57
CA ARG A 88 4.04 4.72 30.51
C ARG A 88 5.11 4.69 31.58
N ALA A 89 6.31 5.19 31.24
CA ALA A 89 7.44 5.20 32.18
C ALA A 89 7.12 5.96 33.48
N GLU A 90 6.40 7.09 33.37
CA GLU A 90 6.03 7.92 34.52
C GLU A 90 4.99 7.27 35.48
N ALA A 91 4.24 6.29 34.98
CA ALA A 91 3.17 5.63 35.72
C ALA A 91 3.50 4.16 36.06
N ALA A 92 4.69 3.69 35.65
CA ALA A 92 5.10 2.31 35.86
C ALA A 92 5.45 2.05 37.34
N GLY A 93 5.00 0.89 37.84
CA GLY A 93 5.36 0.40 39.17
C GLY A 93 6.77 -0.20 39.25
N GLU A 94 6.98 -1.08 40.22
CA GLU A 94 8.30 -1.70 40.49
C GLU A 94 8.89 -2.49 39.32
N ARG A 95 8.06 -3.01 38.40
CA ARG A 95 8.52 -3.75 37.21
C ARG A 95 9.03 -2.84 36.08
N GLY A 96 8.83 -1.52 36.19
CA GLY A 96 9.10 -0.59 35.09
C GLY A 96 8.15 -0.77 33.90
N ALA A 97 8.20 0.15 32.94
CA ALA A 97 7.26 0.17 31.82
C ALA A 97 7.32 -1.11 30.96
N LEU A 98 8.50 -1.67 30.75
CA LEU A 98 8.68 -2.90 29.95
C LEU A 98 8.03 -4.12 30.63
N GLY A 99 8.29 -4.30 31.93
CA GLY A 99 7.74 -5.41 32.71
C GLY A 99 6.23 -5.31 32.88
N GLU A 100 5.69 -4.11 33.13
CA GLU A 100 4.24 -3.91 33.24
C GLU A 100 3.51 -4.15 31.90
N ALA A 101 4.04 -3.65 30.77
CA ALA A 101 3.47 -3.89 29.45
C ALA A 101 3.49 -5.39 29.11
N ALA A 102 4.60 -6.07 29.37
CA ALA A 102 4.74 -7.52 29.12
C ALA A 102 3.78 -8.33 30.03
N ALA A 103 3.67 -7.99 31.32
CA ALA A 103 2.75 -8.66 32.25
C ALA A 103 1.30 -8.53 31.79
N GLY A 104 0.87 -7.33 31.38
CA GLY A 104 -0.47 -7.10 30.83
C GLY A 104 -0.75 -7.92 29.57
N ALA A 105 0.19 -7.94 28.63
CA ALA A 105 0.09 -8.72 27.40
C ALA A 105 -0.02 -10.23 27.66
N MET A 106 0.84 -10.75 28.54
CA MET A 106 0.85 -12.17 28.92
C MET A 106 -0.41 -12.59 29.69
N ALA A 107 -0.91 -11.73 30.59
CA ALA A 107 -2.16 -12.01 31.32
C ALA A 107 -3.35 -12.11 30.37
N MET A 108 -3.45 -11.19 29.40
CA MET A 108 -4.51 -11.20 28.40
C MET A 108 -4.40 -12.43 27.48
N ALA A 109 -3.19 -12.74 26.99
CA ALA A 109 -2.93 -13.90 26.15
C ALA A 109 -3.23 -15.22 26.89
N ALA A 110 -2.89 -15.32 28.20
CA ALA A 110 -3.25 -16.46 29.02
C ALA A 110 -4.76 -16.70 29.06
N GLY A 111 -5.55 -15.63 29.28
CA GLY A 111 -7.01 -15.71 29.27
C GLY A 111 -7.61 -16.15 27.95
N ALA A 112 -6.96 -15.79 26.83
CA ALA A 112 -7.38 -16.20 25.49
C ALA A 112 -7.01 -17.66 25.17
N LEU A 113 -5.83 -18.13 25.61
CA LEU A 113 -5.30 -19.47 25.33
C LEU A 113 -5.86 -20.54 26.26
N VAL A 114 -6.01 -20.22 27.55
CA VAL A 114 -6.45 -21.14 28.58
C VAL A 114 -7.59 -20.49 29.40
N PRO A 115 -8.85 -20.61 28.94
CA PRO A 115 -9.99 -19.93 29.57
C PRO A 115 -10.27 -20.37 31.02
N LYS A 116 -9.74 -21.55 31.43
CA LYS A 116 -9.88 -22.04 32.81
C LYS A 116 -8.50 -22.07 33.46
N ALA A 117 -8.32 -21.26 34.49
CA ALA A 117 -7.10 -21.30 35.30
C ALA A 117 -7.14 -22.54 36.20
N ASP A 118 -6.44 -23.58 35.81
CA ASP A 118 -6.22 -24.80 36.59
C ASP A 118 -4.71 -25.07 36.79
N ALA A 119 -4.39 -26.12 37.52
CA ALA A 119 -2.99 -26.48 37.82
C ALA A 119 -2.15 -26.81 36.57
N LEU A 120 -2.78 -27.13 35.44
CA LEU A 120 -2.15 -27.45 34.17
C LEU A 120 -1.95 -26.23 33.25
N ALA A 121 -2.57 -25.09 33.59
CA ALA A 121 -2.57 -23.88 32.77
C ALA A 121 -1.14 -23.41 32.44
N ALA A 122 -0.23 -23.41 33.39
CA ALA A 122 1.16 -22.98 33.18
C ALA A 122 1.95 -23.92 32.24
N GLU A 123 1.68 -25.20 32.28
CA GLU A 123 2.29 -26.18 31.37
C GLU A 123 1.74 -26.05 29.95
N GLN A 124 0.44 -25.88 29.81
CA GLN A 124 -0.23 -25.66 28.54
C GLN A 124 0.27 -24.37 27.87
N LEU A 125 0.41 -23.28 28.63
CA LEU A 125 0.93 -22.01 28.13
C LEU A 125 2.38 -22.12 27.63
N ARG A 126 3.25 -22.85 28.38
CA ARG A 126 4.62 -23.14 27.92
C ARG A 126 4.66 -24.00 26.65
N ALA A 127 3.76 -24.95 26.52
CA ALA A 127 3.71 -25.82 25.33
C ALA A 127 3.38 -25.04 24.05
N VAL A 128 2.53 -24.00 24.15
CA VAL A 128 2.15 -23.17 23.00
C VAL A 128 3.03 -21.92 22.81
N ALA A 129 3.87 -21.60 23.79
CA ALA A 129 4.67 -20.36 23.78
C ALA A 129 5.64 -20.28 22.59
N GLY A 130 6.08 -21.44 22.05
CA GLY A 130 6.91 -21.52 20.84
C GLY A 130 6.19 -21.04 19.58
N ASP A 131 4.86 -21.10 19.54
CA ASP A 131 4.02 -20.71 18.42
C ASP A 131 3.54 -19.24 18.51
N LEU A 132 4.02 -18.51 19.51
CA LEU A 132 3.64 -17.12 19.72
C LEU A 132 4.68 -16.18 19.11
N MET A 133 4.19 -15.14 18.45
CA MET A 133 5.01 -14.03 17.97
C MET A 133 4.84 -12.84 18.91
N VAL A 134 5.95 -12.15 19.17
CA VAL A 134 5.99 -10.93 19.98
C VAL A 134 6.21 -9.72 19.09
N SER A 135 5.52 -8.63 19.37
CA SER A 135 5.83 -7.29 18.87
C SER A 135 6.07 -6.35 20.04
N LEU A 136 6.99 -5.42 19.84
CA LEU A 136 7.37 -4.40 20.82
C LEU A 136 7.37 -3.03 20.15
N GLU A 137 6.67 -2.06 20.75
CA GLU A 137 6.72 -0.66 20.35
C GLU A 137 7.26 0.17 21.53
N LEU A 138 8.33 0.89 21.29
CA LEU A 138 9.00 1.76 22.26
C LEU A 138 8.76 3.21 21.88
N ALA A 139 8.02 3.94 22.70
CA ALA A 139 7.70 5.33 22.46
C ALA A 139 8.86 6.26 22.85
N GLY A 140 9.17 7.20 21.95
CA GLY A 140 10.00 8.35 22.22
C GLY A 140 9.25 9.44 23.02
N PRO A 141 9.82 10.66 23.11
CA PRO A 141 9.19 11.78 23.80
C PRO A 141 7.83 12.14 23.22
N MET A 142 6.87 12.45 24.09
CA MET A 142 5.57 12.98 23.67
C MET A 142 5.70 14.46 23.32
N THR A 143 5.39 14.81 22.07
CA THR A 143 5.39 16.17 21.55
C THR A 143 3.96 16.70 21.50
N PRO A 144 3.64 17.83 22.17
CA PRO A 144 2.31 18.41 22.10
C PRO A 144 2.01 18.91 20.68
N LEU A 145 0.77 18.72 20.23
CA LEU A 145 0.28 19.28 18.98
C LEU A 145 -0.12 20.74 19.20
N ALA A 146 0.35 21.62 18.32
CA ALA A 146 -0.03 23.02 18.32
C ALA A 146 -1.47 23.22 17.87
N GLU A 147 -2.09 24.34 18.22
CA GLU A 147 -3.49 24.64 17.87
C GLU A 147 -3.74 24.58 16.36
N MET A 148 -2.81 25.06 15.55
CA MET A 148 -2.91 25.01 14.09
C MET A 148 -2.84 23.56 13.56
N GLU A 149 -2.07 22.69 14.20
CA GLU A 149 -1.97 21.27 13.86
C GLU A 149 -3.27 20.52 14.23
N LEU A 150 -3.94 20.94 15.31
CA LEU A 150 -5.24 20.38 15.72
C LEU A 150 -6.37 20.70 14.75
N GLY A 151 -6.23 21.73 13.91
CA GLY A 151 -7.17 22.03 12.83
C GLY A 151 -7.07 21.05 11.64
N ASN A 152 -5.90 20.42 11.45
CA ASN A 152 -5.67 19.41 10.42
C ASN A 152 -4.64 18.36 10.91
N PRO A 153 -4.99 17.51 11.86
CA PRO A 153 -4.03 16.56 12.43
C PRO A 153 -3.54 15.51 11.43
N ASP A 154 -4.36 15.17 10.43
CA ASP A 154 -3.98 14.20 9.38
C ASP A 154 -2.87 14.72 8.45
N GLY A 155 -2.67 16.04 8.40
CA GLY A 155 -1.55 16.65 7.65
C GLY A 155 -0.22 16.65 8.39
N VAL A 156 -0.21 16.34 9.69
CA VAL A 156 0.98 16.43 10.56
C VAL A 156 1.37 15.08 11.14
N ILE A 157 0.41 14.22 11.38
CA ILE A 157 0.59 12.87 11.92
C ILE A 157 0.97 11.94 10.77
N ARG A 158 2.10 11.26 10.92
CA ARG A 158 2.55 10.26 9.95
C ARG A 158 1.82 8.93 10.18
N PRO A 159 0.93 8.52 9.25
CA PRO A 159 0.11 7.34 9.46
C PRO A 159 0.96 6.08 9.70
N GLY A 160 0.70 5.38 10.82
CA GLY A 160 1.37 4.14 11.18
C GLY A 160 2.81 4.26 11.70
N LEU A 161 3.34 5.49 11.84
CA LEU A 161 4.63 5.77 12.48
C LEU A 161 4.46 6.52 13.79
N ASP A 162 3.58 7.52 13.79
CA ASP A 162 3.34 8.32 14.98
C ASP A 162 2.23 7.65 15.84
N GLY A 163 2.50 7.53 17.13
CA GLY A 163 1.49 7.26 18.13
C GLY A 163 0.80 8.54 18.55
N LEU A 164 -0.38 8.42 19.12
CA LEU A 164 -1.24 9.50 19.59
C LEU A 164 -1.45 9.39 21.10
N ALA A 165 -1.45 10.54 21.78
CA ALA A 165 -1.86 10.58 23.18
C ALA A 165 -2.76 11.78 23.44
N VAL A 166 -3.70 11.60 24.35
CA VAL A 166 -4.61 12.64 24.82
C VAL A 166 -4.57 12.67 26.35
N ARG A 167 -4.50 13.86 26.90
CA ARG A 167 -4.59 14.09 28.35
C ARG A 167 -5.77 15.01 28.67
N VAL A 168 -6.60 14.58 29.62
CA VAL A 168 -7.67 15.39 30.17
C VAL A 168 -7.55 15.36 31.71
N GLY A 169 -7.32 16.51 32.31
CA GLY A 169 -6.99 16.57 33.73
C GLY A 169 -5.68 15.82 34.03
N GLY A 170 -5.75 14.77 34.83
CA GLY A 170 -4.63 13.88 35.14
C GLY A 170 -4.61 12.57 34.32
N GLU A 171 -5.71 12.28 33.63
CA GLU A 171 -5.91 11.02 32.93
C GLU A 171 -5.34 11.04 31.50
N TRP A 172 -4.86 9.89 31.04
CA TRP A 172 -4.26 9.73 29.73
C TRP A 172 -4.93 8.62 28.94
N ALA A 173 -5.13 8.87 27.65
CA ALA A 173 -5.37 7.83 26.64
C ALA A 173 -4.20 7.82 25.66
N VAL A 174 -3.70 6.64 25.32
CA VAL A 174 -2.57 6.46 24.39
C VAL A 174 -2.97 5.43 23.34
N ALA A 175 -2.64 5.72 22.09
CA ALA A 175 -2.80 4.80 20.97
C ALA A 175 -1.46 4.66 20.24
N TYR A 176 -0.97 3.45 20.13
CA TYR A 176 0.28 3.14 19.45
C TYR A 176 0.07 2.96 17.93
N PRO A 177 1.12 3.15 17.11
CA PRO A 177 1.00 3.05 15.65
C PRO A 177 0.37 1.75 15.16
N SER A 178 0.72 0.59 15.73
CA SER A 178 0.12 -0.69 15.34
C SER A 178 -1.38 -0.76 15.59
N GLU A 179 -1.86 -0.13 16.67
CA GLU A 179 -3.26 -0.04 17.01
C GLU A 179 -4.02 0.92 16.07
N ILE A 180 -3.36 2.00 15.67
CA ILE A 180 -3.91 2.97 14.71
C ILE A 180 -4.05 2.31 13.33
N LEU A 181 -3.03 1.58 12.88
CA LEU A 181 -3.06 0.82 11.63
C LEU A 181 -4.17 -0.23 11.61
N ALA A 182 -4.29 -1.03 12.67
CA ALA A 182 -5.33 -2.05 12.76
C ALA A 182 -6.75 -1.46 12.81
N GLY A 183 -6.91 -0.29 13.40
CA GLY A 183 -8.20 0.40 13.50
C GLY A 183 -8.59 1.18 12.25
N GLY A 184 -7.67 1.47 11.34
CA GLY A 184 -7.92 2.17 10.06
C GLY A 184 -8.43 3.61 10.19
N ALA A 185 -8.49 4.19 11.38
CA ALA A 185 -9.02 5.53 11.61
C ALA A 185 -7.92 6.59 11.49
N ALA A 186 -8.21 7.66 10.74
CA ALA A 186 -7.37 8.84 10.64
C ALA A 186 -7.20 9.56 11.99
N ALA A 187 -6.11 10.31 12.18
CA ALA A 187 -5.83 11.01 13.44
C ALA A 187 -6.93 12.01 13.80
N GLY A 188 -7.50 12.70 12.80
CA GLY A 188 -8.62 13.63 12.97
C GLY A 188 -9.89 13.02 13.54
N VAL A 189 -10.10 11.72 13.33
CA VAL A 189 -11.21 10.94 13.91
C VAL A 189 -10.82 10.33 15.26
N ARG A 190 -9.58 9.87 15.38
CA ARG A 190 -9.15 9.13 16.57
C ARG A 190 -8.91 10.02 17.79
N LEU A 191 -8.33 11.20 17.59
CA LEU A 191 -8.06 12.12 18.68
C LEU A 191 -9.32 12.57 19.44
N PRO A 192 -10.42 13.01 18.76
CA PRO A 192 -11.67 13.33 19.45
C PRO A 192 -12.28 12.11 20.16
N ALA A 193 -12.25 10.93 19.54
CA ALA A 193 -12.78 9.72 20.17
C ALA A 193 -12.02 9.33 21.46
N MET A 194 -10.69 9.54 21.48
CA MET A 194 -9.89 9.33 22.69
C MET A 194 -10.22 10.36 23.79
N ALA A 195 -10.38 11.64 23.43
CA ALA A 195 -10.78 12.69 24.36
C ALA A 195 -12.19 12.45 24.93
N ALA A 196 -13.15 12.12 24.06
CA ALA A 196 -14.53 11.80 24.44
C ALA A 196 -14.61 10.66 25.46
N ARG A 197 -13.80 9.61 25.29
CA ARG A 197 -13.69 8.51 26.25
C ARG A 197 -13.18 8.95 27.61
N LEU A 198 -12.18 9.83 27.68
CA LEU A 198 -11.66 10.38 28.94
C LEU A 198 -12.66 11.33 29.62
N LEU A 199 -13.43 12.07 28.82
CA LEU A 199 -14.48 12.99 29.30
C LEU A 199 -15.77 12.25 29.71
N GLY A 200 -15.92 10.98 29.34
CA GLY A 200 -17.12 10.19 29.58
C GLY A 200 -18.34 10.62 28.73
N ASP A 201 -18.11 11.36 27.64
CA ASP A 201 -19.16 11.85 26.74
C ASP A 201 -18.87 11.46 25.29
N ALA A 202 -19.55 10.41 24.81
CA ALA A 202 -19.37 9.87 23.46
C ALA A 202 -19.77 10.87 22.35
N SER A 203 -20.62 11.84 22.62
CA SER A 203 -21.06 12.85 21.62
C SER A 203 -19.92 13.76 21.19
N LEU A 204 -18.91 13.95 22.02
CA LEU A 204 -17.69 14.72 21.72
C LEU A 204 -16.75 14.02 20.74
N GLY A 205 -16.94 12.73 20.49
CA GLY A 205 -16.08 11.93 19.63
C GLY A 205 -16.12 12.29 18.14
N ILE A 206 -17.07 13.11 17.71
CA ILE A 206 -17.20 13.63 16.34
C ILE A 206 -16.77 15.11 16.24
N GLY A 207 -16.34 15.73 17.35
CA GLY A 207 -15.88 17.11 17.41
C GLY A 207 -14.50 17.31 16.76
N LEU A 208 -14.10 18.58 16.63
CA LEU A 208 -12.73 18.89 16.21
C LEU A 208 -11.77 18.85 17.41
N PRO A 209 -10.55 18.33 17.28
CA PRO A 209 -9.57 18.34 18.36
C PRO A 209 -9.30 19.73 18.94
N VAL A 210 -9.31 20.78 18.09
CA VAL A 210 -9.08 22.17 18.50
C VAL A 210 -10.17 22.67 19.43
N ASP A 211 -11.43 22.31 19.21
CA ASP A 211 -12.55 22.72 20.06
C ASP A 211 -12.49 22.00 21.40
N LEU A 212 -12.17 20.70 21.41
CA LEU A 212 -11.97 19.93 22.64
C LEU A 212 -10.81 20.48 23.49
N ALA A 213 -9.76 20.97 22.86
CA ALA A 213 -8.66 21.64 23.57
C ALA A 213 -9.13 22.93 24.25
N ARG A 214 -9.91 23.76 23.55
CA ARG A 214 -10.39 25.05 24.06
C ARG A 214 -11.48 24.93 25.12
N GLU A 215 -12.45 24.05 24.89
CA GLU A 215 -13.65 23.97 25.72
C GLU A 215 -13.51 23.03 26.91
N HIS A 216 -12.73 21.94 26.75
CA HIS A 216 -12.60 20.88 27.74
C HIS A 216 -11.18 20.75 28.30
N GLY A 217 -10.23 21.59 27.87
CA GLY A 217 -8.84 21.55 28.32
C GLY A 217 -8.11 20.25 27.97
N ALA A 218 -8.54 19.58 26.89
CA ALA A 218 -7.85 18.40 26.38
C ALA A 218 -6.50 18.80 25.76
N ALA A 219 -5.45 18.10 26.12
CA ALA A 219 -4.13 18.28 25.54
C ALA A 219 -3.80 17.06 24.66
N PHE A 220 -3.37 17.34 23.44
CA PHE A 220 -3.12 16.34 22.40
C PHE A 220 -1.63 16.25 22.10
N TYR A 221 -1.13 15.04 21.90
CA TYR A 221 0.28 14.76 21.69
C TYR A 221 0.46 13.73 20.56
N ARG A 222 1.62 13.81 19.89
CA ARG A 222 2.17 12.75 19.07
C ARG A 222 3.48 12.24 19.64
N PHE A 223 3.87 11.04 19.27
CA PHE A 223 5.16 10.48 19.62
C PHE A 223 5.63 9.49 18.56
N GLU A 224 6.93 9.46 18.32
CA GLU A 224 7.54 8.46 17.43
C GLU A 224 7.73 7.14 18.18
N THR A 225 7.78 6.02 17.45
CA THR A 225 8.08 4.72 18.03
C THR A 225 9.18 4.00 17.28
N LEU A 226 10.00 3.23 18.02
CA LEU A 226 10.78 2.12 17.46
C LEU A 226 9.96 0.85 17.61
N GLN A 227 9.77 0.15 16.49
CA GLN A 227 8.98 -1.08 16.47
C GLN A 227 9.89 -2.26 16.14
N VAL A 228 9.83 -3.33 16.93
CA VAL A 228 10.56 -4.59 16.73
C VAL A 228 9.58 -5.74 16.78
N ALA A 229 9.71 -6.69 15.88
CA ALA A 229 8.89 -7.89 15.87
C ALA A 229 9.69 -9.10 15.43
N GLY A 230 9.21 -10.30 15.74
CA GLY A 230 9.74 -11.55 15.18
C GLY A 230 9.42 -11.63 13.68
N ALA A 231 10.37 -12.09 12.88
CA ALA A 231 10.15 -12.40 11.47
C ALA A 231 9.48 -13.78 11.33
N GLY A 232 8.21 -13.88 11.76
CA GLY A 232 7.48 -15.17 11.79
C GLY A 232 7.77 -16.02 13.02
N LEU A 233 7.23 -17.24 13.04
CA LEU A 233 7.42 -18.21 14.14
C LEU A 233 8.88 -18.65 14.26
N GLY A 234 9.53 -18.26 15.36
CA GLY A 234 10.94 -18.60 15.59
C GLY A 234 11.95 -17.83 14.73
N GLY A 235 11.51 -16.86 13.95
CA GLY A 235 12.39 -16.01 13.14
C GLY A 235 13.17 -15.00 13.97
N SER A 236 14.24 -14.46 13.38
CA SER A 236 15.03 -13.39 13.99
C SER A 236 14.18 -12.12 14.20
N ALA A 237 14.49 -11.37 15.25
CA ALA A 237 13.90 -10.08 15.48
C ALA A 237 14.29 -9.08 14.38
N VAL A 238 13.32 -8.30 13.89
CA VAL A 238 13.52 -7.30 12.86
C VAL A 238 12.86 -5.97 13.26
N PHE A 239 13.46 -4.86 12.84
CA PHE A 239 12.80 -3.57 12.93
C PHE A 239 11.70 -3.50 11.87
N VAL A 240 10.52 -3.03 12.29
CA VAL A 240 9.38 -2.87 11.40
C VAL A 240 8.97 -1.40 11.30
N GLN A 241 8.51 -1.01 10.12
CA GLN A 241 7.85 0.26 9.86
C GLN A 241 6.46 -0.05 9.31
N ARG A 242 5.42 0.54 9.90
CA ARG A 242 4.04 0.29 9.49
C ARG A 242 3.71 -1.21 9.34
N GLY A 243 4.17 -2.00 10.30
CA GLY A 243 3.93 -3.45 10.34
C GLY A 243 4.75 -4.28 9.35
N GLY A 244 5.71 -3.70 8.63
CA GLY A 244 6.55 -4.41 7.68
C GLY A 244 8.04 -4.06 7.79
N SER A 245 8.91 -4.94 7.29
CA SER A 245 10.33 -4.65 7.15
C SER A 245 10.59 -3.75 5.95
N VAL A 246 11.57 -2.85 6.04
CA VAL A 246 11.92 -1.95 4.93
C VAL A 246 12.62 -2.73 3.82
N VAL A 247 12.17 -2.54 2.59
CA VAL A 247 12.82 -3.09 1.39
C VAL A 247 13.99 -2.19 0.99
N GLU A 248 15.16 -2.76 0.77
CA GLU A 248 16.31 -2.03 0.26
C GLU A 248 16.37 -2.11 -1.28
N ALA A 249 16.81 -1.02 -1.93
CA ALA A 249 16.88 -0.99 -3.41
C ALA A 249 17.85 -2.05 -3.97
N SER A 250 18.91 -2.39 -3.25
CA SER A 250 19.85 -3.45 -3.62
C SER A 250 19.22 -4.84 -3.68
N GLY A 251 18.08 -5.05 -3.00
CA GLY A 251 17.29 -6.28 -3.05
C GLY A 251 16.40 -6.39 -4.29
N VAL A 252 16.28 -5.33 -5.10
CA VAL A 252 15.47 -5.33 -6.33
C VAL A 252 16.34 -5.75 -7.51
N THR A 253 16.29 -7.03 -7.83
CA THR A 253 16.99 -7.65 -8.97
C THR A 253 15.98 -8.29 -9.91
N THR A 254 16.39 -8.65 -11.12
CA THR A 254 15.55 -9.38 -12.09
C THR A 254 14.97 -10.65 -11.45
N ALA A 255 15.80 -11.44 -10.76
CA ALA A 255 15.36 -12.65 -10.09
C ALA A 255 14.35 -12.38 -8.95
N SER A 256 14.58 -11.34 -8.13
CA SER A 256 13.65 -10.95 -7.07
C SER A 256 12.32 -10.42 -7.60
N LEU A 257 12.31 -9.75 -8.75
CA LEU A 257 11.09 -9.31 -9.42
C LEU A 257 10.31 -10.47 -10.03
N ALA A 258 10.98 -11.44 -10.65
CA ALA A 258 10.35 -12.67 -11.11
C ALA A 258 9.71 -13.43 -9.93
N GLY A 259 10.42 -13.59 -8.81
CA GLY A 259 9.87 -14.16 -7.59
C GLY A 259 8.69 -13.36 -7.03
N PHE A 260 8.74 -12.04 -7.10
CA PHE A 260 7.61 -11.17 -6.70
C PHE A 260 6.38 -11.39 -7.58
N ALA A 261 6.55 -11.54 -8.89
CA ALA A 261 5.44 -11.87 -9.78
C ALA A 261 4.82 -13.23 -9.44
N GLU A 262 5.63 -14.24 -9.08
CA GLU A 262 5.16 -15.54 -8.64
C GLU A 262 4.44 -15.51 -7.28
N GLU A 263 4.88 -14.66 -6.34
CA GLU A 263 4.15 -14.44 -5.08
C GLU A 263 2.78 -13.80 -5.32
N MET A 264 2.69 -12.82 -6.22
CA MET A 264 1.41 -12.20 -6.62
C MET A 264 0.49 -13.20 -7.33
N LEU A 265 1.03 -14.11 -8.14
CA LEU A 265 0.26 -15.23 -8.70
C LEU A 265 -0.32 -16.09 -7.58
N GLY A 266 0.48 -16.48 -6.59
CA GLY A 266 0.03 -17.23 -5.43
C GLY A 266 -1.09 -16.52 -4.64
N HIS A 267 -1.03 -15.19 -4.54
CA HIS A 267 -2.10 -14.40 -3.95
C HIS A 267 -3.42 -14.52 -4.74
N PHE A 268 -3.38 -14.43 -6.06
CA PHE A 268 -4.58 -14.64 -6.88
C PHE A 268 -5.10 -16.08 -6.82
N GLU A 269 -4.21 -17.08 -6.79
CA GLU A 269 -4.59 -18.49 -6.63
C GLU A 269 -5.33 -18.71 -5.31
N SER A 270 -4.79 -18.20 -4.19
CA SER A 270 -5.44 -18.30 -2.87
C SER A 270 -6.71 -17.45 -2.75
N GLY A 271 -6.82 -16.40 -3.56
CA GLY A 271 -7.97 -15.52 -3.66
C GLY A 271 -9.15 -16.09 -4.44
N MET A 272 -8.98 -17.21 -5.15
CA MET A 272 -10.09 -17.85 -5.85
C MET A 272 -11.13 -18.38 -4.87
N LEU A 273 -12.40 -18.11 -5.17
CA LEU A 273 -13.51 -18.61 -4.36
C LEU A 273 -13.78 -20.08 -4.72
N GLU A 274 -13.70 -20.94 -3.72
CA GLU A 274 -14.07 -22.35 -3.82
C GLU A 274 -15.53 -22.54 -3.39
N GLY A 275 -16.31 -23.27 -4.16
CA GLY A 275 -17.72 -23.55 -3.84
C GLY A 275 -18.51 -24.03 -5.05
N GLY A 276 -19.76 -24.44 -4.84
CA GLY A 276 -20.64 -24.97 -5.89
C GLY A 276 -21.11 -23.95 -6.94
N GLY A 277 -20.71 -22.66 -6.83
CA GLY A 277 -20.88 -21.63 -7.84
C GLY A 277 -19.53 -21.12 -8.31
N ARG A 278 -19.37 -20.89 -9.61
CA ARG A 278 -18.19 -20.25 -10.18
C ARG A 278 -18.26 -18.75 -9.90
N LEU A 279 -17.59 -18.28 -8.84
CA LEU A 279 -17.68 -16.89 -8.35
C LEU A 279 -16.44 -16.05 -8.70
N GLY A 280 -15.38 -16.69 -9.20
CA GLY A 280 -14.13 -16.02 -9.55
C GLY A 280 -13.30 -15.58 -8.33
N LEU A 281 -12.68 -14.40 -8.42
CA LEU A 281 -11.81 -13.85 -7.38
C LEU A 281 -12.59 -13.20 -6.24
N ARG A 282 -12.00 -13.27 -5.05
CA ARG A 282 -12.40 -12.44 -3.90
C ARG A 282 -12.25 -10.96 -4.22
N GLY A 283 -13.09 -10.15 -3.58
CA GLY A 283 -12.96 -8.70 -3.58
C GLY A 283 -11.80 -8.21 -2.69
N PRO A 284 -11.75 -6.89 -2.42
CA PRO A 284 -10.69 -6.29 -1.61
C PRO A 284 -10.56 -6.98 -0.25
N LEU A 285 -9.36 -7.50 0.05
CA LEU A 285 -9.04 -8.13 1.33
C LEU A 285 -8.65 -7.04 2.34
N ASP A 286 -9.37 -6.94 3.46
CA ASP A 286 -8.85 -6.28 4.65
C ASP A 286 -7.94 -7.28 5.39
N ALA A 287 -6.64 -7.14 5.18
CA ALA A 287 -5.66 -8.09 5.72
C ALA A 287 -5.59 -8.07 7.24
N ALA A 288 -5.82 -6.92 7.88
CA ALA A 288 -5.81 -6.79 9.33
C ALA A 288 -7.00 -7.53 9.98
N ARG A 289 -8.15 -7.59 9.30
CA ARG A 289 -9.35 -8.30 9.75
C ARG A 289 -9.47 -9.72 9.17
N GLY A 290 -8.72 -10.01 8.10
CA GLY A 290 -8.78 -11.29 7.41
C GLY A 290 -10.08 -11.54 6.64
N VAL A 291 -10.79 -10.48 6.23
CA VAL A 291 -12.07 -10.55 5.51
C VAL A 291 -12.01 -9.81 4.18
N ALA A 292 -12.75 -10.28 3.19
CA ALA A 292 -12.92 -9.58 1.92
C ALA A 292 -14.27 -8.85 1.90
N GLU A 293 -14.26 -7.56 1.54
CA GLU A 293 -15.45 -6.71 1.48
C GLU A 293 -15.42 -5.83 0.21
N PRO A 294 -16.30 -6.06 -0.79
CA PRO A 294 -17.27 -7.17 -0.87
C PRO A 294 -16.59 -8.55 -1.01
N PRO A 295 -17.29 -9.67 -0.71
CA PRO A 295 -16.67 -11.00 -0.73
C PRO A 295 -16.24 -11.45 -2.13
N VAL A 296 -16.89 -10.96 -3.19
CA VAL A 296 -16.58 -11.25 -4.60
C VAL A 296 -16.05 -9.99 -5.26
N GLY A 297 -15.00 -10.11 -6.06
CA GLY A 297 -14.46 -9.04 -6.87
C GLY A 297 -15.41 -8.57 -7.96
N THR A 298 -15.41 -7.26 -8.22
CA THR A 298 -16.19 -6.69 -9.33
C THR A 298 -15.72 -7.24 -10.67
N PRO A 299 -16.56 -7.19 -11.72
CA PRO A 299 -16.15 -7.59 -13.07
C PRO A 299 -14.85 -6.91 -13.54
N MET A 300 -14.68 -5.62 -13.23
CA MET A 300 -13.44 -4.89 -13.55
C MET A 300 -12.24 -5.45 -12.81
N GLN A 301 -12.37 -5.77 -11.52
CA GLN A 301 -11.30 -6.36 -10.73
C GLN A 301 -10.87 -7.73 -11.26
N GLN A 302 -11.84 -8.56 -11.62
CA GLN A 302 -11.60 -9.88 -12.18
C GLN A 302 -10.95 -9.80 -13.57
N SER A 303 -11.46 -8.93 -14.45
CA SER A 303 -10.89 -8.72 -15.79
C SER A 303 -9.46 -8.16 -15.73
N LEU A 304 -9.20 -7.24 -14.81
CA LEU A 304 -7.85 -6.66 -14.63
C LEU A 304 -6.86 -7.69 -14.06
N ALA A 305 -7.29 -8.52 -13.10
CA ALA A 305 -6.48 -9.62 -12.61
C ALA A 305 -6.16 -10.63 -13.72
N ALA A 306 -7.15 -11.00 -14.53
CA ALA A 306 -6.94 -11.88 -15.67
C ALA A 306 -6.00 -11.27 -16.72
N LEU A 307 -6.06 -9.96 -16.97
CA LEU A 307 -5.11 -9.24 -17.84
C LEU A 307 -3.68 -9.36 -17.32
N ALA A 308 -3.47 -9.11 -16.03
CA ALA A 308 -2.16 -9.22 -15.41
C ALA A 308 -1.61 -10.66 -15.50
N LEU A 309 -2.47 -11.66 -15.31
CA LEU A 309 -2.11 -13.08 -15.40
C LEU A 309 -1.77 -13.52 -16.83
N VAL A 310 -2.49 -13.04 -17.85
CA VAL A 310 -2.13 -13.30 -19.25
C VAL A 310 -0.78 -12.66 -19.59
N ARG A 311 -0.53 -11.43 -19.13
CA ARG A 311 0.79 -10.80 -19.32
C ARG A 311 1.89 -11.58 -18.60
N LEU A 312 1.64 -12.11 -17.39
CA LEU A 312 2.60 -12.94 -16.67
C LEU A 312 2.91 -14.24 -17.43
N ALA A 313 1.89 -14.86 -18.06
CA ALA A 313 2.08 -16.06 -18.87
C ALA A 313 3.01 -15.82 -20.09
N GLU A 314 3.07 -14.59 -20.58
CA GLU A 314 3.92 -14.18 -21.71
C GLU A 314 5.29 -13.62 -21.24
N THR A 315 5.51 -13.42 -19.93
CA THR A 315 6.66 -12.67 -19.41
C THR A 315 7.94 -13.53 -19.40
N PRO A 316 9.04 -13.04 -19.98
CA PRO A 316 10.35 -13.71 -19.93
C PRO A 316 10.92 -13.70 -18.51
N GLY A 317 11.84 -14.63 -18.22
CA GLY A 317 12.50 -14.72 -16.91
C GLY A 317 11.64 -15.25 -15.76
N VAL A 318 10.33 -15.45 -15.97
CA VAL A 318 9.42 -16.14 -15.05
C VAL A 318 9.44 -17.64 -15.35
N SER A 319 9.35 -18.48 -14.32
CA SER A 319 9.38 -19.94 -14.50
C SER A 319 8.25 -20.44 -15.40
N GLU A 320 8.51 -21.46 -16.22
CA GLU A 320 7.49 -22.04 -17.12
C GLU A 320 6.27 -22.55 -16.34
N GLY A 321 6.51 -23.14 -15.16
CA GLY A 321 5.44 -23.57 -14.28
C GLY A 321 4.54 -22.42 -13.81
N ALA A 322 5.11 -21.27 -13.46
CA ALA A 322 4.33 -20.09 -13.08
C ALA A 322 3.59 -19.49 -14.28
N ARG A 323 4.21 -19.42 -15.46
CA ARG A 323 3.56 -18.95 -16.69
C ARG A 323 2.36 -19.81 -17.07
N SER A 324 2.50 -21.13 -17.02
CA SER A 324 1.41 -22.08 -17.29
C SER A 324 0.25 -21.91 -16.28
N ARG A 325 0.55 -21.81 -14.97
CA ARG A 325 -0.47 -21.57 -13.95
C ARG A 325 -1.18 -20.23 -14.15
N ALA A 326 -0.44 -19.16 -14.49
CA ALA A 326 -1.00 -17.83 -14.74
C ALA A 326 -1.99 -17.86 -15.91
N GLY A 327 -1.63 -18.47 -17.04
CA GLY A 327 -2.54 -18.64 -18.18
C GLY A 327 -3.78 -19.46 -17.84
N GLY A 328 -3.62 -20.57 -17.10
CA GLY A 328 -4.73 -21.39 -16.62
C GLY A 328 -5.66 -20.63 -15.67
N LEU A 329 -5.10 -19.84 -14.75
CA LEU A 329 -5.89 -19.03 -13.81
C LEU A 329 -6.64 -17.90 -14.51
N ALA A 330 -6.01 -17.20 -15.47
CA ALA A 330 -6.67 -16.18 -16.27
C ALA A 330 -7.89 -16.76 -17.03
N ARG A 331 -7.71 -17.94 -17.65
CA ARG A 331 -8.80 -18.64 -18.33
C ARG A 331 -9.94 -18.99 -17.36
N ARG A 332 -9.62 -19.52 -16.19
CA ARG A 332 -10.61 -19.86 -15.16
C ARG A 332 -11.41 -18.63 -14.71
N ILE A 333 -10.76 -17.50 -14.46
CA ILE A 333 -11.46 -16.26 -14.09
C ILE A 333 -12.43 -15.83 -15.20
N MET A 334 -12.04 -15.90 -16.47
CA MET A 334 -12.93 -15.58 -17.59
C MET A 334 -14.07 -16.58 -17.73
N GLN A 335 -13.84 -17.87 -17.49
CA GLN A 335 -14.90 -18.90 -17.46
C GLN A 335 -15.90 -18.64 -16.32
N ASP A 336 -15.42 -18.21 -15.15
CA ASP A 336 -16.29 -17.87 -14.03
C ASP A 336 -17.15 -16.62 -14.32
N LEU A 337 -16.62 -15.63 -15.05
CA LEU A 337 -17.40 -14.51 -15.55
C LEU A 337 -18.42 -14.94 -16.62
N ALA A 338 -18.07 -15.87 -17.51
CA ALA A 338 -18.92 -16.31 -18.63
C ALA A 338 -20.19 -17.06 -18.19
N VAL A 339 -20.24 -17.58 -16.94
CA VAL A 339 -21.45 -18.28 -16.42
C VAL A 339 -22.43 -17.33 -15.72
N VAL A 340 -22.13 -16.04 -15.57
CA VAL A 340 -23.06 -15.04 -15.03
C VAL A 340 -24.12 -14.74 -16.08
N GLU A 341 -25.40 -14.88 -15.72
CA GLU A 341 -26.54 -14.60 -16.62
C GLU A 341 -27.38 -13.42 -16.13
N PRO A 342 -27.76 -12.49 -17.01
CA PRO A 342 -27.29 -12.41 -18.41
C PRO A 342 -25.81 -11.99 -18.47
N ILE A 343 -25.12 -12.42 -19.55
CA ILE A 343 -23.66 -12.23 -19.70
C ILE A 343 -23.26 -10.73 -19.58
N GLU A 344 -24.12 -9.82 -20.00
CA GLU A 344 -23.87 -8.38 -19.90
C GLU A 344 -23.63 -7.95 -18.43
N ARG A 345 -24.25 -8.59 -17.45
CA ARG A 345 -23.99 -8.36 -16.03
C ARG A 345 -22.62 -8.82 -15.59
N ALA A 346 -22.04 -9.80 -16.30
CA ALA A 346 -20.69 -10.29 -15.98
C ALA A 346 -19.61 -9.22 -16.19
N VAL A 347 -19.86 -8.24 -17.05
CA VAL A 347 -18.88 -7.20 -17.42
C VAL A 347 -19.30 -5.78 -17.04
N GLY A 348 -20.51 -5.61 -16.48
CA GLY A 348 -21.04 -4.32 -16.04
C GLY A 348 -21.57 -3.45 -17.18
N ASP A 349 -22.31 -2.40 -16.82
CA ASP A 349 -23.03 -1.57 -17.79
C ASP A 349 -22.15 -0.48 -18.45
N ASP A 350 -21.02 -0.09 -17.82
CA ASP A 350 -20.16 1.00 -18.28
C ASP A 350 -19.21 0.62 -19.43
N GLY A 351 -19.17 -0.64 -19.79
CA GLY A 351 -18.31 -1.16 -20.86
C GLY A 351 -16.81 -1.25 -20.52
N VAL A 352 -16.37 -0.72 -19.38
CA VAL A 352 -14.93 -0.68 -19.01
C VAL A 352 -14.41 -2.07 -18.71
N ALA A 353 -15.15 -2.86 -17.92
CA ALA A 353 -14.80 -4.24 -17.64
C ALA A 353 -14.84 -5.11 -18.91
N ALA A 354 -15.83 -4.88 -19.78
CA ALA A 354 -15.92 -5.54 -21.09
C ALA A 354 -14.69 -5.25 -21.97
N ALA A 355 -14.21 -4.02 -21.94
CA ALA A 355 -13.02 -3.59 -22.68
C ALA A 355 -11.77 -4.36 -22.25
N VAL A 356 -11.52 -4.45 -20.94
CA VAL A 356 -10.40 -5.22 -20.39
C VAL A 356 -10.58 -6.71 -20.65
N ALA A 357 -11.79 -7.24 -20.43
CA ALA A 357 -12.12 -8.66 -20.68
C ALA A 357 -11.91 -9.03 -22.16
N TRP A 358 -12.29 -8.15 -23.09
CA TRP A 358 -12.06 -8.38 -24.52
C TRP A 358 -10.57 -8.60 -24.83
N VAL A 359 -9.69 -7.74 -24.31
CA VAL A 359 -8.24 -7.88 -24.52
C VAL A 359 -7.71 -9.20 -23.96
N VAL A 360 -8.19 -9.61 -22.78
CA VAL A 360 -7.84 -10.91 -22.18
C VAL A 360 -8.30 -12.06 -23.05
N LEU A 361 -9.56 -12.03 -23.46
CA LEU A 361 -10.18 -13.09 -24.26
C LEU A 361 -9.52 -13.23 -25.65
N ALA A 362 -9.18 -12.10 -26.28
CA ALA A 362 -8.44 -12.12 -27.55
C ALA A 362 -7.07 -12.80 -27.40
N ARG A 363 -6.33 -12.52 -26.30
CA ARG A 363 -5.04 -13.16 -26.00
C ARG A 363 -5.17 -14.64 -25.64
N LEU A 364 -6.28 -15.04 -25.02
CA LEU A 364 -6.59 -16.45 -24.75
C LEU A 364 -7.08 -17.23 -25.99
N GLY A 365 -7.27 -16.56 -27.13
CA GLY A 365 -7.81 -17.18 -28.35
C GLY A 365 -9.26 -17.62 -28.18
N ALA A 366 -10.07 -16.84 -27.46
CA ALA A 366 -11.43 -17.20 -27.09
C ALA A 366 -12.44 -17.10 -28.23
N GLU A 367 -12.08 -16.54 -29.39
CA GLU A 367 -12.95 -16.53 -30.55
C GLU A 367 -13.29 -17.97 -31.00
N GLY A 368 -14.56 -18.32 -30.98
CA GLY A 368 -15.01 -19.69 -31.28
C GLY A 368 -14.80 -20.74 -30.18
N ASP A 369 -14.25 -20.35 -29.03
CA ASP A 369 -14.13 -21.23 -27.87
C ASP A 369 -15.54 -21.58 -27.30
N PRO A 370 -15.84 -22.85 -27.02
CA PRO A 370 -17.18 -23.26 -26.57
C PRO A 370 -17.56 -22.69 -25.19
N GLU A 371 -16.60 -22.38 -24.33
CA GLU A 371 -16.84 -21.86 -22.97
C GLU A 371 -16.72 -20.33 -22.88
N LEU A 372 -15.87 -19.72 -23.69
CA LEU A 372 -15.55 -18.29 -23.63
C LEU A 372 -16.12 -17.49 -24.81
N GLY A 373 -16.52 -18.14 -25.91
CA GLY A 373 -16.94 -17.45 -27.13
C GLY A 373 -18.17 -16.56 -26.94
N GLY A 374 -19.11 -16.94 -26.06
CA GLY A 374 -20.27 -16.12 -25.73
C GLY A 374 -19.86 -14.81 -25.03
N LEU A 375 -18.96 -14.88 -24.04
CA LEU A 375 -18.43 -13.71 -23.36
C LEU A 375 -17.59 -12.83 -24.31
N TYR A 376 -16.77 -13.46 -25.17
CA TYR A 376 -16.02 -12.73 -26.20
C TYR A 376 -16.94 -11.93 -27.13
N ALA A 377 -17.99 -12.57 -27.66
CA ALA A 377 -18.94 -11.89 -28.54
C ALA A 377 -19.67 -10.74 -27.87
N THR A 378 -20.07 -10.90 -26.61
CA THR A 378 -20.71 -9.84 -25.82
C THR A 378 -19.75 -8.67 -25.61
N CYS A 379 -18.50 -8.91 -25.22
CA CYS A 379 -17.50 -7.85 -25.05
C CYS A 379 -17.21 -7.12 -26.37
N GLU A 380 -17.14 -7.86 -27.48
CA GLU A 380 -16.95 -7.34 -28.84
C GLU A 380 -18.12 -6.42 -29.25
N GLU A 381 -19.37 -6.84 -28.97
CA GLU A 381 -20.55 -6.03 -29.23
C GLU A 381 -20.57 -4.74 -28.38
N MET A 382 -20.21 -4.83 -27.08
CA MET A 382 -20.16 -3.66 -26.21
C MET A 382 -19.12 -2.65 -26.68
N LEU A 383 -17.93 -3.09 -27.08
CA LEU A 383 -16.89 -2.22 -27.68
C LEU A 383 -17.36 -1.60 -28.99
N SER A 384 -18.05 -2.38 -29.83
CA SER A 384 -18.59 -1.89 -31.11
C SER A 384 -19.67 -0.84 -30.89
N ARG A 385 -20.59 -1.06 -29.94
CA ARG A 385 -21.60 -0.06 -29.55
C ARG A 385 -20.94 1.22 -29.01
N HIS A 386 -19.90 1.09 -28.18
CA HIS A 386 -19.15 2.23 -27.66
C HIS A 386 -18.48 3.02 -28.79
N ALA A 387 -17.86 2.34 -29.76
CA ALA A 387 -17.22 2.96 -30.91
C ALA A 387 -18.22 3.65 -31.86
N ALA A 388 -19.45 3.10 -32.00
CA ALA A 388 -20.50 3.66 -32.85
C ALA A 388 -21.26 4.80 -32.20
N ALA A 389 -21.16 4.98 -30.88
CA ALA A 389 -21.87 6.05 -30.18
C ALA A 389 -21.35 7.44 -30.56
N GLU A 390 -22.24 8.30 -31.02
CA GLU A 390 -21.93 9.72 -31.19
C GLU A 390 -21.80 10.37 -29.81
N ARG A 391 -20.62 10.87 -29.49
CA ARG A 391 -20.31 11.56 -28.23
C ARG A 391 -19.90 12.99 -28.54
N GLU A 392 -20.63 13.93 -27.94
CA GLU A 392 -20.31 15.36 -28.08
C GLU A 392 -18.97 15.69 -27.42
N GLU A 393 -18.65 15.02 -26.31
CA GLU A 393 -17.43 15.24 -25.54
C GLU A 393 -16.90 13.91 -24.96
N VAL A 394 -15.59 13.71 -25.04
CA VAL A 394 -14.89 12.57 -24.42
C VAL A 394 -14.05 13.11 -23.26
N LEU A 395 -14.56 12.92 -22.03
CA LEU A 395 -13.90 13.41 -20.82
C LEU A 395 -12.61 12.65 -20.51
N PRO A 396 -11.59 13.32 -19.92
CA PRO A 396 -10.33 12.69 -19.51
C PRO A 396 -10.51 11.88 -18.22
N THR A 397 -11.20 10.75 -18.32
CA THR A 397 -11.42 9.82 -17.21
C THR A 397 -10.63 8.54 -17.42
N VAL A 398 -10.35 7.81 -16.31
CA VAL A 398 -9.69 6.49 -16.37
C VAL A 398 -10.52 5.51 -17.21
N SER A 399 -11.84 5.53 -17.08
CA SER A 399 -12.75 4.69 -17.86
C SER A 399 -12.58 4.91 -19.36
N ASN A 400 -12.60 6.17 -19.81
CA ASN A 400 -12.40 6.48 -21.23
C ASN A 400 -10.99 6.12 -21.71
N ALA A 401 -9.96 6.29 -20.89
CA ALA A 401 -8.60 5.86 -21.24
C ALA A 401 -8.49 4.34 -21.44
N VAL A 402 -9.14 3.54 -20.58
CA VAL A 402 -9.24 2.07 -20.73
C VAL A 402 -9.96 1.69 -22.02
N LEU A 403 -11.10 2.32 -22.31
CA LEU A 403 -11.86 2.05 -23.53
C LEU A 403 -11.06 2.37 -24.79
N VAL A 404 -10.38 3.52 -24.83
CA VAL A 404 -9.52 3.91 -25.95
C VAL A 404 -8.37 2.92 -26.13
N TRP A 405 -7.74 2.49 -25.03
CA TRP A 405 -6.69 1.47 -25.10
C TRP A 405 -7.21 0.15 -25.66
N ALA A 406 -8.36 -0.34 -25.20
CA ALA A 406 -8.94 -1.59 -25.69
C ALA A 406 -9.33 -1.50 -27.16
N MET A 407 -9.86 -0.35 -27.63
CA MET A 407 -10.13 -0.10 -29.03
C MET A 407 -8.85 -0.07 -29.88
N ALA A 408 -7.76 0.47 -29.33
CA ALA A 408 -6.45 0.46 -30.00
C ALA A 408 -5.88 -0.96 -30.12
N GLU A 409 -5.98 -1.79 -29.05
CA GLU A 409 -5.61 -3.22 -29.09
C GLU A 409 -6.46 -3.98 -30.11
N ARG A 410 -7.78 -3.72 -30.15
CA ARG A 410 -8.67 -4.32 -31.13
C ARG A 410 -8.30 -3.98 -32.56
N ALA A 411 -8.01 -2.71 -32.85
CA ALA A 411 -7.56 -2.29 -34.18
C ALA A 411 -6.31 -3.05 -34.62
N ALA A 412 -5.34 -3.22 -33.72
CA ALA A 412 -4.10 -3.94 -33.99
C ALA A 412 -4.29 -5.45 -34.24
N VAL A 413 -5.27 -6.08 -33.57
CA VAL A 413 -5.51 -7.54 -33.67
C VAL A 413 -6.44 -7.89 -34.84
N THR A 414 -7.53 -7.13 -35.03
CA THR A 414 -8.58 -7.48 -35.99
C THR A 414 -8.48 -6.73 -37.31
N GLY A 415 -7.58 -5.73 -37.41
CA GLY A 415 -7.51 -4.84 -38.58
C GLY A 415 -8.69 -3.86 -38.65
N TRP A 416 -9.45 -3.69 -37.57
CA TRP A 416 -10.51 -2.68 -37.48
C TRP A 416 -9.96 -1.26 -37.63
N ASP A 417 -10.75 -0.35 -38.20
CA ASP A 417 -10.34 1.05 -38.32
C ASP A 417 -10.19 1.70 -36.94
N GLY A 418 -8.97 2.09 -36.60
CA GLY A 418 -8.62 2.75 -35.34
C GLY A 418 -9.00 4.23 -35.24
N ALA A 419 -9.64 4.82 -36.26
CA ALA A 419 -9.92 6.26 -36.32
C ALA A 419 -10.72 6.79 -35.11
N VAL A 420 -11.66 5.99 -34.59
CA VAL A 420 -12.42 6.36 -33.37
C VAL A 420 -11.49 6.40 -32.16
N ALA A 421 -10.65 5.38 -31.99
CA ALA A 421 -9.69 5.35 -30.87
C ALA A 421 -8.71 6.53 -30.96
N GLU A 422 -8.22 6.88 -32.14
CA GLU A 422 -7.33 8.03 -32.36
C GLU A 422 -8.04 9.37 -32.05
N ARG A 423 -9.29 9.53 -32.48
CA ARG A 423 -10.08 10.72 -32.19
C ARG A 423 -10.25 10.90 -30.68
N ASP A 424 -10.66 9.85 -29.99
CA ASP A 424 -10.91 9.86 -28.56
C ASP A 424 -9.61 10.04 -27.74
N LEU A 425 -8.51 9.41 -28.18
CA LEU A 425 -7.18 9.62 -27.62
C LEU A 425 -6.76 11.10 -27.67
N ARG A 426 -6.96 11.75 -28.82
CA ARG A 426 -6.65 13.18 -28.98
C ARG A 426 -7.55 14.06 -28.09
N ALA A 427 -8.83 13.72 -27.98
CA ALA A 427 -9.77 14.45 -27.13
C ALA A 427 -9.38 14.36 -25.64
N ILE A 428 -9.08 13.15 -25.15
CA ILE A 428 -8.63 12.93 -23.77
C ILE A 428 -7.30 13.66 -23.51
N SER A 429 -6.32 13.51 -24.41
CA SER A 429 -5.01 14.12 -24.24
C SER A 429 -5.05 15.65 -24.30
N GLY A 430 -5.94 16.21 -25.12
CA GLY A 430 -6.14 17.66 -25.22
C GLY A 430 -6.97 18.26 -24.08
N GLY A 431 -7.88 17.49 -23.48
CA GLY A 431 -8.74 17.93 -22.38
C GLY A 431 -8.13 17.73 -20.98
N ALA A 432 -7.19 16.81 -20.83
CA ALA A 432 -6.60 16.49 -19.53
C ALA A 432 -5.62 17.57 -19.03
N GLN A 433 -5.79 17.96 -17.77
CA GLN A 433 -4.77 18.80 -17.12
C GLN A 433 -3.47 18.00 -16.90
N PRO A 434 -2.30 18.65 -16.89
CA PRO A 434 -1.00 17.95 -16.76
C PRO A 434 -0.89 17.02 -15.55
N GLY A 435 -1.57 17.32 -14.44
CA GLY A 435 -1.61 16.46 -13.25
C GLY A 435 -2.55 15.27 -13.37
N GLU A 436 -3.59 15.37 -14.22
CA GLU A 436 -4.57 14.30 -14.42
C GLU A 436 -4.04 13.20 -15.34
N VAL A 437 -3.21 13.58 -16.33
CA VAL A 437 -2.66 12.64 -17.32
C VAL A 437 -1.94 11.46 -16.66
N VAL A 438 -1.23 11.69 -15.57
CA VAL A 438 -0.54 10.62 -14.82
C VAL A 438 -1.55 9.60 -14.26
N GLY A 439 -2.74 10.05 -13.85
CA GLY A 439 -3.83 9.18 -13.37
C GLY A 439 -4.47 8.32 -14.47
N LEU A 440 -4.33 8.71 -15.75
CA LEU A 440 -4.87 7.98 -16.90
C LEU A 440 -3.95 6.85 -17.39
N MET A 441 -2.74 6.76 -16.82
CA MET A 441 -1.78 5.71 -17.17
C MET A 441 -2.13 4.37 -16.53
N PRO A 442 -1.65 3.27 -17.13
CA PRO A 442 -0.84 3.17 -18.35
C PRO A 442 -1.67 3.30 -19.64
N TRP A 443 -2.99 3.26 -19.54
CA TRP A 443 -3.94 3.04 -20.63
C TRP A 443 -3.75 4.02 -21.78
N LEU A 444 -3.72 5.32 -21.44
CA LEU A 444 -3.55 6.37 -22.45
C LEU A 444 -2.19 6.24 -23.20
N GLY A 445 -1.12 5.96 -22.46
CA GLY A 445 0.20 5.76 -23.05
C GLY A 445 0.30 4.50 -23.90
N TRP A 446 -0.32 3.40 -23.48
CA TRP A 446 -0.37 2.17 -24.26
C TRP A 446 -1.22 2.34 -25.53
N ALA A 447 -2.33 3.10 -25.46
CA ALA A 447 -3.12 3.45 -26.66
C ALA A 447 -2.27 4.27 -27.65
N GLU A 448 -1.53 5.27 -27.17
CA GLU A 448 -0.63 6.09 -28.00
C GLU A 448 0.43 5.23 -28.69
N LEU A 449 1.04 4.27 -27.96
CA LEU A 449 2.04 3.35 -28.52
C LEU A 449 1.48 2.44 -29.63
N ARG A 450 0.19 2.11 -29.57
CA ARG A 450 -0.48 1.25 -30.56
C ARG A 450 -0.93 2.02 -31.80
N LEU A 451 -1.45 3.23 -31.61
CA LEU A 451 -2.08 4.01 -32.68
C LEU A 451 -1.11 4.92 -33.39
N SER A 452 -0.20 5.61 -32.67
CA SER A 452 0.69 6.59 -33.29
C SER A 452 2.06 6.01 -33.61
N GLY A 453 2.35 5.87 -34.88
CA GLY A 453 3.72 5.75 -35.39
C GLY A 453 4.49 7.07 -35.43
N GLU A 454 3.89 8.19 -35.00
CA GLU A 454 4.39 9.54 -35.23
C GLU A 454 5.42 10.04 -34.22
N ALA A 455 6.27 10.97 -34.65
CA ALA A 455 7.31 11.57 -33.81
C ALA A 455 6.73 12.46 -32.69
N SER A 456 5.57 13.09 -32.93
CA SER A 456 4.86 13.94 -31.96
C SER A 456 4.36 13.16 -30.75
N GLY A 457 3.74 11.99 -30.95
CA GLY A 457 3.28 11.13 -29.87
C GLY A 457 4.45 10.62 -29.00
N ARG A 458 5.56 10.26 -29.63
CA ARG A 458 6.78 9.87 -28.90
C ARG A 458 7.35 10.99 -28.03
N ALA A 459 7.33 12.23 -28.51
CA ALA A 459 7.78 13.37 -27.72
C ALA A 459 6.87 13.62 -26.52
N ALA A 460 5.55 13.49 -26.68
CA ALA A 460 4.57 13.59 -25.60
C ALA A 460 4.77 12.51 -24.53
N LEU A 461 5.01 11.27 -24.93
CA LEU A 461 5.28 10.15 -24.00
C LEU A 461 6.59 10.38 -23.20
N ARG A 462 7.65 10.88 -23.84
CA ARG A 462 8.90 11.23 -23.13
C ARG A 462 8.67 12.35 -22.11
N ALA A 463 7.97 13.42 -22.49
CA ALA A 463 7.64 14.50 -21.57
C ALA A 463 6.78 14.00 -20.38
N LEU A 464 5.89 13.07 -20.65
CA LEU A 464 5.05 12.44 -19.63
C LEU A 464 5.89 11.59 -18.66
N ARG A 465 6.86 10.80 -19.16
CA ARG A 465 7.81 10.04 -18.33
C ARG A 465 8.61 10.95 -17.40
N GLU A 466 9.15 12.07 -17.92
CA GLU A 466 9.87 13.05 -17.08
C GLU A 466 8.97 13.61 -15.99
N ARG A 467 7.71 13.90 -16.31
CA ARG A 467 6.73 14.34 -15.31
C ARG A 467 6.49 13.30 -14.22
N VAL A 468 6.42 12.02 -14.55
CA VAL A 468 6.31 10.93 -13.56
C VAL A 468 7.50 10.96 -12.60
N TRP A 469 8.71 11.10 -13.14
CA TRP A 469 9.93 11.10 -12.33
C TRP A 469 10.09 12.35 -11.47
N GLU A 470 9.54 13.50 -11.86
CA GLU A 470 9.47 14.71 -11.02
C GLU A 470 8.63 14.49 -9.75
N HIS A 471 7.72 13.51 -9.77
CA HIS A 471 6.85 13.16 -8.64
C HIS A 471 7.29 11.89 -7.89
N GLN A 472 8.39 11.29 -8.28
CA GLN A 472 8.96 10.14 -7.56
C GLN A 472 9.71 10.62 -6.32
N LEU A 473 9.36 10.05 -5.16
CA LEU A 473 10.05 10.36 -3.90
C LEU A 473 11.44 9.72 -3.88
N SER A 474 12.46 10.51 -3.65
CA SER A 474 13.81 10.02 -3.38
C SER A 474 13.99 9.69 -1.89
N GLY A 475 15.08 9.02 -1.54
CA GLY A 475 15.45 8.80 -0.14
C GLY A 475 15.75 10.10 0.62
N LEU A 476 16.08 11.20 -0.09
CA LEU A 476 16.27 12.52 0.52
C LEU A 476 14.93 13.18 0.88
N ASP A 477 13.88 12.96 0.06
CA ASP A 477 12.55 13.51 0.31
C ASP A 477 11.88 12.86 1.51
N THR A 478 12.09 11.55 1.70
CA THR A 478 11.44 10.79 2.77
C THR A 478 12.20 10.82 4.10
N GLY A 479 13.52 11.05 4.06
CA GLY A 479 14.38 10.90 5.22
C GLY A 479 14.39 9.46 5.78
N LEU A 480 15.01 9.29 6.96
CA LEU A 480 15.13 7.95 7.59
C LEU A 480 13.81 7.43 8.16
N ALA A 481 12.95 8.35 8.63
CA ALA A 481 11.70 7.99 9.30
C ALA A 481 10.65 7.42 8.35
N GLU A 482 10.68 7.81 7.08
CA GLU A 482 9.69 7.43 6.07
C GLU A 482 10.33 6.76 4.84
N ARG A 483 11.49 6.15 5.04
CA ARG A 483 12.24 5.48 3.97
C ARG A 483 11.45 4.35 3.29
N ASP A 484 10.42 3.82 3.92
CA ASP A 484 9.50 2.86 3.34
C ASP A 484 8.68 3.44 2.17
N MET A 485 8.56 4.76 2.05
CA MET A 485 7.88 5.44 0.94
C MET A 485 8.82 5.83 -0.23
N ALA A 486 10.14 5.74 -0.06
CA ALA A 486 11.08 6.09 -1.13
C ALA A 486 10.80 5.28 -2.40
N GLY A 487 10.89 5.91 -3.57
CA GLY A 487 10.57 5.32 -4.88
C GLY A 487 9.10 5.40 -5.29
N GLY A 488 8.19 5.70 -4.36
CA GLY A 488 6.79 5.90 -4.66
C GLY A 488 6.55 7.18 -5.48
N VAL A 489 5.53 7.17 -6.35
CA VAL A 489 5.13 8.33 -7.16
C VAL A 489 3.91 8.97 -6.53
N VAL A 490 3.97 10.30 -6.31
CA VAL A 490 2.90 11.08 -5.68
C VAL A 490 2.12 11.84 -6.75
N PHE A 491 0.83 11.53 -6.89
CA PHE A 491 -0.04 12.13 -7.92
C PHE A 491 -0.70 13.44 -7.50
N THR A 492 -0.89 13.65 -6.20
CA THR A 492 -1.59 14.81 -5.69
C THR A 492 -0.66 15.68 -4.86
N ARG A 493 -0.72 16.99 -5.09
CA ARG A 493 -0.12 18.00 -4.22
C ARG A 493 -1.18 18.45 -3.22
N GLY A 494 -1.19 17.89 -2.05
CA GLY A 494 -2.10 18.26 -0.95
C GLY A 494 -1.38 18.13 0.38
N PHE A 495 -2.07 18.40 1.48
CA PHE A 495 -1.52 18.34 2.84
C PHE A 495 -1.02 16.94 3.25
N ALA A 496 -1.38 15.89 2.52
CA ALA A 496 -0.94 14.51 2.73
C ALA A 496 -0.66 13.83 1.39
N SER A 497 0.26 14.39 0.61
CA SER A 497 0.68 13.82 -0.68
C SER A 497 1.58 12.61 -0.45
N LEU A 498 0.97 11.44 -0.23
CA LEU A 498 1.66 10.19 0.08
C LEU A 498 1.47 9.19 -1.07
N PRO A 499 2.51 8.40 -1.41
CA PRO A 499 2.44 7.43 -2.48
C PRO A 499 1.61 6.21 -2.06
N THR A 500 0.84 5.69 -3.00
CA THR A 500 0.00 4.49 -2.84
C THR A 500 0.32 3.47 -3.93
N TRP A 501 -0.39 2.34 -3.95
CA TRP A 501 -0.32 1.37 -5.03
C TRP A 501 -0.54 1.97 -6.43
N SER A 502 -1.21 3.13 -6.52
CA SER A 502 -1.38 3.84 -7.79
C SER A 502 -0.07 4.17 -8.49
N THR A 503 1.07 4.18 -7.76
CA THR A 503 2.43 4.22 -8.32
C THR A 503 2.62 3.18 -9.43
N ALA A 504 1.99 2.00 -9.34
CA ALA A 504 2.10 0.95 -10.35
C ALA A 504 1.61 1.38 -11.74
N ARG A 505 0.64 2.30 -11.82
CA ARG A 505 0.05 2.76 -13.08
C ARG A 505 1.05 3.45 -14.01
N PRO A 506 1.68 4.58 -13.65
CA PRO A 506 2.68 5.21 -14.50
C PRO A 506 3.95 4.36 -14.63
N VAL A 507 4.30 3.58 -13.59
CA VAL A 507 5.47 2.69 -13.63
C VAL A 507 5.30 1.62 -14.70
N ALA A 508 4.10 1.07 -14.92
CA ALA A 508 3.83 0.13 -15.99
C ALA A 508 4.12 0.74 -17.38
N LEU A 509 3.70 1.99 -17.62
CA LEU A 509 4.01 2.68 -18.86
C LEU A 509 5.51 2.98 -19.01
N CYS A 510 6.15 3.53 -17.97
CA CYS A 510 7.58 3.82 -18.01
C CYS A 510 8.42 2.55 -18.24
N ALA A 511 7.98 1.42 -17.67
CA ALA A 511 8.58 0.11 -17.91
C ALA A 511 8.45 -0.31 -19.40
N THR A 512 7.25 -0.19 -19.99
CA THR A 512 7.06 -0.45 -21.43
C THR A 512 7.94 0.44 -22.30
N MET A 513 8.05 1.74 -21.96
CA MET A 513 8.87 2.70 -22.71
C MET A 513 10.36 2.37 -22.66
N LEU A 514 10.85 1.75 -21.60
CA LEU A 514 12.25 1.33 -21.46
C LEU A 514 12.65 0.35 -22.56
N GLY A 515 11.78 -0.57 -22.94
CA GLY A 515 12.01 -1.57 -23.99
C GLY A 515 11.98 -1.01 -25.42
N ASP A 516 11.39 0.17 -25.66
CA ASP A 516 11.26 0.75 -27.00
C ASP A 516 12.44 1.69 -27.33
N PRO A 517 13.31 1.35 -28.31
CA PRO A 517 14.46 2.18 -28.67
C PRO A 517 14.10 3.57 -29.23
N ARG A 518 12.85 3.75 -29.67
CA ARG A 518 12.36 5.05 -30.13
C ARG A 518 12.05 6.01 -28.97
N LEU A 519 11.82 5.46 -27.76
CA LEU A 519 11.45 6.19 -26.54
C LEU A 519 12.60 6.27 -25.54
N THR A 520 13.43 5.24 -25.46
CA THR A 520 14.57 5.19 -24.55
C THR A 520 15.82 4.76 -25.33
N THR A 521 16.76 5.66 -25.44
CA THR A 521 18.07 5.39 -26.06
C THR A 521 18.95 4.57 -25.12
N ASP A 522 19.98 3.90 -25.65
CA ASP A 522 20.93 3.13 -24.83
C ASP A 522 21.66 4.00 -23.81
N ALA A 523 21.87 5.29 -24.12
CA ALA A 523 22.47 6.25 -23.19
C ALA A 523 21.54 6.64 -22.03
N GLU A 524 20.23 6.66 -22.25
CA GLU A 524 19.21 6.98 -21.22
C GLU A 524 18.85 5.76 -20.36
N ALA A 525 18.92 4.55 -20.93
CA ALA A 525 18.43 3.32 -20.30
C ALA A 525 18.96 3.07 -18.87
N PRO A 526 20.27 3.28 -18.56
CA PRO A 526 20.75 3.08 -17.19
C PRO A 526 20.07 3.99 -16.16
N GLY A 527 19.81 5.25 -16.51
CA GLY A 527 19.12 6.22 -15.66
C GLY A 527 17.65 5.81 -15.42
N GLU A 528 16.97 5.36 -16.47
CA GLU A 528 15.59 4.89 -16.39
C GLU A 528 15.48 3.61 -15.54
N VAL A 529 16.41 2.67 -15.70
CA VAL A 529 16.47 1.45 -14.86
C VAL A 529 16.60 1.81 -13.37
N VAL A 530 17.47 2.76 -13.02
CA VAL A 530 17.63 3.19 -11.60
C VAL A 530 16.33 3.75 -11.04
N ARG A 531 15.61 4.57 -11.79
CA ARG A 531 14.32 5.15 -11.38
C ARG A 531 13.24 4.08 -11.22
N LEU A 532 13.18 3.14 -12.17
CA LEU A 532 12.26 1.99 -12.12
C LEU A 532 12.57 1.06 -10.95
N VAL A 533 13.84 0.75 -10.67
CA VAL A 533 14.26 -0.03 -9.49
C VAL A 533 13.78 0.65 -8.20
N GLY A 534 13.89 1.98 -8.09
CA GLY A 534 13.33 2.74 -6.98
C GLY A 534 11.82 2.55 -6.84
N ALA A 535 11.08 2.65 -7.95
CA ALA A 535 9.63 2.45 -7.95
C ALA A 535 9.24 0.99 -7.59
N PHE A 536 9.93 -0.01 -8.12
CA PHE A 536 9.71 -1.42 -7.77
C PHE A 536 10.08 -1.74 -6.33
N ARG A 537 11.09 -1.09 -5.79
CA ARG A 537 11.39 -1.13 -4.36
C ARG A 537 10.17 -0.70 -3.53
N PHE A 538 9.52 0.41 -3.89
CA PHE A 538 8.30 0.88 -3.23
C PHE A 538 7.12 -0.08 -3.43
N LEU A 539 6.87 -0.56 -4.65
CA LEU A 539 5.80 -1.54 -4.90
C LEU A 539 6.03 -2.84 -4.12
N ARG A 540 7.28 -3.30 -4.01
CA ARG A 540 7.64 -4.45 -3.17
C ARG A 540 7.42 -4.15 -1.68
N GLN A 541 7.63 -2.90 -1.23
CA GLN A 541 7.32 -2.46 0.13
C GLN A 541 5.83 -2.58 0.47
N LEU A 542 4.96 -2.41 -0.53
CA LEU A 542 3.51 -2.58 -0.34
C LEU A 542 3.09 -4.05 -0.26
N SER A 543 3.88 -4.99 -0.75
CA SER A 543 3.49 -6.40 -0.77
C SER A 543 3.54 -7.02 0.62
N ALA A 544 2.59 -7.91 0.90
CA ALA A 544 2.58 -8.70 2.13
C ALA A 544 3.58 -9.86 2.01
N ARG A 545 4.71 -9.71 2.67
CA ARG A 545 5.78 -10.71 2.80
C ARG A 545 5.64 -11.45 4.14
N GLU A 546 6.61 -12.24 4.50
CA GLU A 546 6.58 -13.06 5.71
C GLU A 546 6.38 -12.24 7.00
N VAL A 547 7.08 -11.10 7.11
CA VAL A 547 6.99 -10.21 8.29
C VAL A 547 5.59 -9.61 8.41
N GLU A 548 5.05 -9.06 7.32
CA GLU A 548 3.71 -8.48 7.28
C GLU A 548 2.64 -9.54 7.56
N CYS A 549 2.78 -10.72 6.94
CA CYS A 549 1.84 -11.84 7.10
C CYS A 549 1.76 -12.36 8.54
N ALA A 550 2.82 -12.18 9.33
CA ALA A 550 2.83 -12.57 10.73
C ALA A 550 1.83 -11.80 11.60
N PHE A 551 1.35 -10.64 11.12
CA PHE A 551 0.33 -9.80 11.77
C PHE A 551 -1.08 -10.01 11.20
N TYR A 552 -1.26 -10.88 10.19
CA TYR A 552 -2.55 -11.04 9.52
C TYR A 552 -3.21 -12.39 9.85
N PRO A 553 -4.49 -12.38 10.30
CA PRO A 553 -5.24 -13.59 10.65
C PRO A 553 -5.34 -14.61 9.51
N ARG A 554 -5.34 -14.12 8.29
CA ARG A 554 -5.40 -14.92 7.06
C ARG A 554 -4.14 -14.69 6.22
N ALA A 555 -2.98 -15.06 6.79
CA ALA A 555 -1.69 -14.99 6.12
C ALA A 555 -1.67 -15.73 4.77
N ASP A 556 -2.44 -16.81 4.68
CA ASP A 556 -2.66 -17.61 3.47
C ASP A 556 -3.27 -16.78 2.31
N LEU A 557 -4.22 -15.92 2.62
CA LEU A 557 -4.87 -15.02 1.65
C LEU A 557 -4.06 -13.74 1.39
N ALA A 558 -3.31 -13.27 2.37
CA ALA A 558 -2.63 -11.98 2.29
C ALA A 558 -1.27 -12.06 1.56
N ARG A 559 -0.56 -13.21 1.66
CA ARG A 559 0.78 -13.38 1.11
C ARG A 559 0.84 -13.03 -0.37
N GLY A 560 1.80 -12.19 -0.75
CA GLY A 560 1.99 -11.72 -2.13
C GLY A 560 1.00 -10.63 -2.58
N GLY A 561 -0.08 -10.38 -1.81
CA GLY A 561 -1.00 -9.30 -2.09
C GLY A 561 -0.37 -7.93 -1.88
N VAL A 562 -0.77 -6.93 -2.66
CA VAL A 562 -0.26 -5.56 -2.60
C VAL A 562 -1.24 -4.68 -1.83
N ARG A 563 -0.77 -4.07 -0.75
CA ARG A 563 -1.53 -3.16 0.10
C ARG A 563 -1.89 -1.87 -0.63
N ALA A 564 -3.01 -1.26 -0.25
CA ALA A 564 -3.42 0.03 -0.79
C ALA A 564 -2.38 1.13 -0.54
N ALA A 565 -1.75 1.13 0.65
CA ALA A 565 -0.64 2.00 1.01
C ALA A 565 0.21 1.35 2.11
N VAL A 566 1.36 1.91 2.43
CA VAL A 566 2.18 1.39 3.56
C VAL A 566 1.44 1.47 4.89
N TRP A 567 0.50 2.40 5.04
CA TRP A 567 -0.35 2.59 6.24
C TRP A 567 -1.76 2.01 6.09
N ASP A 568 -2.12 1.47 4.93
CA ASP A 568 -3.44 0.88 4.67
C ASP A 568 -3.28 -0.60 4.31
N PRO A 569 -3.62 -1.52 5.22
CA PRO A 569 -3.43 -2.95 5.01
C PRO A 569 -4.45 -3.58 4.06
N ARG A 570 -5.44 -2.82 3.55
CA ARG A 570 -6.37 -3.33 2.55
C ARG A 570 -5.64 -3.66 1.26
N MET A 571 -6.00 -4.77 0.65
CA MET A 571 -5.40 -5.30 -0.59
C MET A 571 -6.45 -5.37 -1.69
N PRO A 572 -6.69 -4.27 -2.42
CA PRO A 572 -7.60 -4.33 -3.55
C PRO A 572 -6.96 -5.16 -4.69
N PRO A 573 -7.74 -6.02 -5.38
CA PRO A 573 -7.22 -6.83 -6.49
C PRO A 573 -6.50 -6.00 -7.56
N GLU A 574 -6.94 -4.76 -7.79
CA GLU A 574 -6.33 -3.83 -8.74
C GLU A 574 -4.90 -3.46 -8.36
N ALA A 575 -4.60 -3.35 -7.06
CA ALA A 575 -3.25 -3.03 -6.59
C ALA A 575 -2.27 -4.14 -6.97
N THR A 576 -2.65 -5.40 -6.75
CA THR A 576 -1.84 -6.56 -7.11
C THR A 576 -1.75 -6.70 -8.63
N ALA A 577 -2.86 -6.54 -9.36
CA ALA A 577 -2.90 -6.67 -10.81
C ALA A 577 -2.04 -5.61 -11.52
N MET A 578 -2.18 -4.34 -11.13
CA MET A 578 -1.38 -3.26 -11.73
C MET A 578 0.11 -3.38 -11.39
N THR A 579 0.44 -3.83 -10.18
CA THR A 579 1.83 -4.09 -9.80
C THR A 579 2.41 -5.25 -10.61
N MET A 580 1.65 -6.34 -10.80
CA MET A 580 2.06 -7.47 -11.65
C MET A 580 2.29 -7.01 -13.09
N LEU A 581 1.37 -6.22 -13.67
CA LEU A 581 1.53 -5.65 -15.01
C LEU A 581 2.84 -4.83 -15.11
N ALA A 582 3.09 -3.95 -14.15
CA ALA A 582 4.32 -3.15 -14.14
C ALA A 582 5.58 -4.02 -14.09
N VAL A 583 5.60 -5.08 -13.26
CA VAL A 583 6.71 -6.04 -13.17
C VAL A 583 6.88 -6.78 -14.49
N CYS A 584 5.81 -7.26 -15.10
CA CYS A 584 5.84 -7.96 -16.40
C CYS A 584 6.42 -7.07 -17.51
N GLU A 585 5.96 -5.82 -17.62
CA GLU A 585 6.48 -4.87 -18.60
C GLU A 585 7.97 -4.58 -18.39
N PHE A 586 8.42 -4.47 -17.13
CA PHE A 586 9.83 -4.22 -16.84
C PHE A 586 10.72 -5.42 -17.19
N LEU A 587 10.31 -6.65 -16.83
CA LEU A 587 11.06 -7.85 -17.16
C LEU A 587 11.17 -8.03 -18.69
N ALA A 588 10.08 -7.83 -19.42
CA ALA A 588 10.08 -7.87 -20.89
C ALA A 588 11.00 -6.79 -21.51
N SER A 589 11.03 -5.59 -20.90
CA SER A 589 11.88 -4.50 -21.37
C SER A 589 13.36 -4.73 -21.09
N LEU A 590 13.70 -5.37 -19.97
CA LEU A 590 15.09 -5.76 -19.69
C LEU A 590 15.61 -6.78 -20.72
N GLU A 591 14.82 -7.80 -21.06
CA GLU A 591 15.19 -8.73 -22.14
C GLU A 591 15.37 -8.03 -23.48
N ALA A 592 14.48 -7.08 -23.82
CA ALA A 592 14.63 -6.28 -25.04
C ALA A 592 15.91 -5.41 -25.04
N LEU A 593 16.32 -4.88 -23.89
CA LEU A 593 17.58 -4.15 -23.72
C LEU A 593 18.79 -5.06 -23.89
N GLU A 594 18.77 -6.25 -23.29
CA GLU A 594 19.85 -7.24 -23.43
C GLU A 594 20.02 -7.66 -24.89
N ALA A 595 18.92 -7.96 -25.59
CA ALA A 595 18.94 -8.30 -27.01
C ALA A 595 19.51 -7.18 -27.91
N ARG A 596 19.33 -5.89 -27.53
CA ARG A 596 19.93 -4.75 -28.24
C ARG A 596 21.43 -4.61 -27.98
N SER A 597 21.89 -5.03 -26.81
CA SER A 597 23.29 -4.87 -26.38
C SER A 597 24.20 -5.97 -26.91
N GLU A 598 23.65 -7.09 -27.40
CA GLU A 598 24.43 -8.15 -28.01
C GLU A 598 24.98 -7.68 -29.39
N PRO A 599 26.30 -7.69 -29.62
CA PRO A 599 26.87 -7.30 -30.89
C PRO A 599 26.35 -8.22 -31.99
N ALA A 600 25.75 -7.61 -33.02
CA ALA A 600 25.32 -8.32 -34.23
C ALA A 600 26.53 -9.04 -34.86
N GLY A 601 26.76 -10.31 -34.55
CA GLY A 601 27.79 -11.05 -35.22
C GLY A 601 28.52 -12.19 -34.52
N THR A 602 28.05 -12.70 -33.40
CA THR A 602 28.61 -13.96 -32.91
C THR A 602 27.70 -15.12 -33.37
N PRO A 603 28.05 -15.85 -34.47
CA PRO A 603 27.28 -17.04 -34.82
C PRO A 603 27.41 -18.05 -33.71
N VAL A 604 26.28 -18.34 -33.02
CA VAL A 604 26.22 -19.46 -32.10
C VAL A 604 26.54 -20.72 -32.90
N SER A 605 27.71 -21.26 -32.67
CA SER A 605 28.06 -22.58 -33.17
C SER A 605 27.16 -23.59 -32.44
N ARG A 606 26.15 -24.09 -33.17
CA ARG A 606 25.31 -25.20 -32.75
C ARG A 606 26.08 -26.51 -32.75
#